data_2943f3714d0be002000ff12d3ddc540f
#
_entry.id   2943f3714d0be002000ff12d3ddc540f
#
_cell.length_a   1.000
_cell.length_b   1.000
_cell.length_c   1.000
_cell.angle_alpha   90.00
_cell.angle_beta   90.00
_cell.angle_gamma   90.00
#
_symmetry.space_group_name_H-M   'P 1'
#
loop_
_entity.id
_entity.type
_entity.pdbx_description
1 polymer ?
#
loop_
_entity_poly.entity_id
_entity_poly.type
_entity_poly.pdbx_seq_one_letter_code
_entity_poly.pdbx_strand_id
1 'polypeptide(L)'
;MANTTHSNLVNVFYNTHPISESQVLDKLAQTGADTSILTVELLQHHDQDHFGGLAATDALALHAKINESTHVLDLCCGLGGPARYLAYHYGCRVTGVDMNTDRLAGAVRLTERTKLQDRVLFHHANALQTGLADETFDVIVSQEAFCHIPDKKTLIAECVRLLKPGGRIVYTDILARNSMTNEIRSRLENEMVFSELSTLEQYCHLLEEKSCQVVEVEDLSDDWAQILIDRLAMYRSLKEQTVSSFGLEHFQKWDRTYSFFVDLYRSGELGGGRFVAHKPKST
;
A
#
# COMPACT_ATOMS: atom_id res chain seq x y z
N MET A 1 1.90 0.55 25.14
CA MET A 1 1.38 1.92 25.14
C MET A 1 1.90 2.75 23.94
N ALA A 2 3.19 2.76 23.61
CA ALA A 2 3.72 3.53 22.45
C ALA A 2 3.11 3.08 21.10
N ASN A 3 2.94 1.77 20.87
CA ASN A 3 2.37 1.22 19.64
C ASN A 3 0.92 1.64 19.38
N THR A 4 0.10 1.78 20.45
CA THR A 4 -1.30 2.22 20.32
C THR A 4 -1.40 3.68 19.88
N THR A 5 -0.46 4.54 20.32
CA THR A 5 -0.42 5.94 19.94
C THR A 5 -0.05 6.13 18.47
N HIS A 6 0.96 5.38 17.97
CA HIS A 6 1.39 5.44 16.57
C HIS A 6 0.29 4.92 15.63
N SER A 7 -0.33 3.78 15.94
CA SER A 7 -1.46 3.24 15.19
C SER A 7 -2.63 4.23 15.07
N ASN A 8 -2.90 4.99 16.15
CA ASN A 8 -3.92 6.05 16.09
C ASN A 8 -3.54 7.18 15.14
N LEU A 9 -2.26 7.59 15.10
CA LEU A 9 -1.79 8.61 14.16
C LEU A 9 -1.93 8.15 12.71
N VAL A 10 -1.59 6.90 12.40
CA VAL A 10 -1.78 6.31 11.08
C VAL A 10 -3.26 6.30 10.69
N ASN A 11 -4.17 5.90 11.60
CA ASN A 11 -5.61 5.94 11.35
C ASN A 11 -6.12 7.36 11.06
N VAL A 12 -5.70 8.36 11.85
CA VAL A 12 -6.06 9.77 11.62
C VAL A 12 -5.53 10.26 10.28
N PHE A 13 -4.29 9.92 9.92
CA PHE A 13 -3.69 10.27 8.63
C PHE A 13 -4.54 9.75 7.47
N TYR A 14 -4.88 8.45 7.48
CA TYR A 14 -5.65 7.84 6.41
C TYR A 14 -7.12 8.24 6.39
N ASN A 15 -7.72 8.62 7.51
CA ASN A 15 -9.08 9.16 7.53
C ASN A 15 -9.18 10.56 6.91
N THR A 16 -8.05 11.28 6.82
CA THR A 16 -7.94 12.59 6.15
C THR A 16 -7.31 12.50 4.75
N HIS A 17 -6.85 11.33 4.35
CA HIS A 17 -6.21 11.09 3.06
C HIS A 17 -7.22 11.24 1.90
N PRO A 18 -6.83 11.85 0.76
CA PRO A 18 -7.74 12.17 -0.35
C PRO A 18 -8.16 10.96 -1.19
N ILE A 19 -8.14 9.75 -0.63
CA ILE A 19 -8.66 8.52 -1.27
C ILE A 19 -9.56 7.81 -0.26
N SER A 20 -10.86 8.02 -0.40
CA SER A 20 -11.93 7.35 0.32
C SER A 20 -12.93 6.77 -0.68
N GLU A 21 -13.83 5.90 -0.22
CA GLU A 21 -14.91 5.38 -1.07
C GLU A 21 -15.71 6.50 -1.74
N SER A 22 -16.13 7.52 -0.98
CA SER A 22 -16.90 8.65 -1.53
C SER A 22 -16.12 9.40 -2.61
N GLN A 23 -14.84 9.69 -2.37
CA GLN A 23 -14.01 10.40 -3.35
C GLN A 23 -13.76 9.58 -4.63
N VAL A 24 -13.62 8.26 -4.51
CA VAL A 24 -13.52 7.36 -5.67
C VAL A 24 -14.81 7.40 -6.48
N LEU A 25 -15.98 7.33 -5.82
CA LEU A 25 -17.28 7.40 -6.48
C LEU A 25 -17.54 8.77 -7.10
N ASP A 26 -17.15 9.85 -6.43
CA ASP A 26 -17.26 11.21 -6.94
C ASP A 26 -16.40 11.41 -8.20
N LYS A 27 -15.18 10.89 -8.22
CA LYS A 27 -14.31 10.92 -9.40
C LYS A 27 -14.93 10.14 -10.57
N LEU A 28 -15.49 8.96 -10.31
CA LEU A 28 -16.20 8.19 -11.32
C LEU A 28 -17.42 8.95 -11.86
N ALA A 29 -18.22 9.56 -11.01
CA ALA A 29 -19.37 10.36 -11.44
C ALA A 29 -18.95 11.55 -12.32
N GLN A 30 -17.84 12.19 -12.02
CA GLN A 30 -17.28 13.29 -12.84
C GLN A 30 -16.86 12.85 -14.25
N THR A 31 -16.54 11.57 -14.48
CA THR A 31 -16.28 11.02 -15.82
C THR A 31 -17.55 10.75 -16.61
N GLY A 32 -18.73 10.94 -16.02
CA GLY A 32 -20.02 10.61 -16.63
C GLY A 32 -20.40 9.13 -16.49
N ALA A 33 -19.65 8.36 -15.73
CA ALA A 33 -19.95 6.94 -15.47
C ALA A 33 -21.22 6.80 -14.60
N ASP A 34 -22.05 5.82 -14.93
CA ASP A 34 -23.16 5.43 -14.06
C ASP A 34 -22.66 4.66 -12.85
N THR A 35 -22.54 5.36 -11.72
CA THR A 35 -22.09 4.75 -10.48
C THR A 35 -23.12 3.83 -9.83
N SER A 36 -24.33 3.70 -10.37
CA SER A 36 -25.30 2.70 -9.91
C SER A 36 -24.91 1.28 -10.32
N ILE A 37 -24.17 1.14 -11.43
CA ILE A 37 -23.62 -0.13 -11.95
C ILE A 37 -22.09 -0.04 -11.88
N LEU A 38 -21.51 -0.54 -10.78
CA LEU A 38 -20.08 -0.51 -10.58
C LEU A 38 -19.43 -1.81 -11.06
N THR A 39 -18.45 -1.70 -11.95
CA THR A 39 -17.61 -2.84 -12.39
C THR A 39 -16.17 -2.66 -11.96
N VAL A 40 -15.39 -3.73 -11.96
CA VAL A 40 -13.95 -3.66 -11.64
C VAL A 40 -13.23 -2.77 -12.64
N GLU A 41 -13.57 -2.88 -13.93
CA GLU A 41 -12.93 -2.09 -15.01
C GLU A 41 -13.14 -0.58 -14.83
N LEU A 42 -14.32 -0.17 -14.34
CA LEU A 42 -14.56 1.24 -14.02
C LEU A 42 -13.79 1.68 -12.77
N LEU A 43 -13.76 0.83 -11.74
CA LEU A 43 -13.21 1.17 -10.43
C LEU A 43 -11.69 1.18 -10.39
N GLN A 44 -11.05 0.21 -11.08
CA GLN A 44 -9.62 -0.08 -10.97
C GLN A 44 -8.68 1.10 -11.30
N HIS A 45 -9.13 2.10 -12.06
CA HIS A 45 -8.35 3.29 -12.39
C HIS A 45 -8.42 4.39 -11.31
N HIS A 46 -9.25 4.20 -10.28
CA HIS A 46 -9.55 5.22 -9.28
C HIS A 46 -9.31 4.74 -7.84
N ASP A 47 -9.12 3.44 -7.61
CA ASP A 47 -8.99 2.82 -6.30
C ASP A 47 -7.60 2.24 -5.99
N GLN A 48 -6.60 2.53 -6.84
CA GLN A 48 -5.20 2.16 -6.63
C GLN A 48 -4.47 3.29 -5.90
N ASP A 49 -4.24 3.10 -4.60
CA ASP A 49 -3.66 4.14 -3.72
C ASP A 49 -2.12 4.10 -3.65
N HIS A 50 -1.50 3.24 -4.43
CA HIS A 50 -0.06 3.03 -4.50
C HIS A 50 0.60 3.69 -5.73
N PHE A 51 1.93 3.63 -5.84
CA PHE A 51 2.65 4.14 -6.99
C PHE A 51 2.61 3.17 -8.17
N GLY A 52 2.57 3.71 -9.39
CA GLY A 52 2.58 2.92 -10.62
C GLY A 52 1.23 2.31 -11.04
N GLY A 53 0.16 2.47 -10.25
CA GLY A 53 -1.19 2.04 -10.64
C GLY A 53 -1.28 0.55 -10.99
N LEU A 54 -2.13 0.20 -11.96
CA LEU A 54 -2.39 -1.19 -12.34
C LEU A 54 -1.13 -1.95 -12.75
N ALA A 55 -0.19 -1.30 -13.45
CA ALA A 55 1.06 -1.94 -13.87
C ALA A 55 1.92 -2.40 -12.68
N ALA A 56 1.92 -1.66 -11.57
CA ALA A 56 2.62 -2.06 -10.35
C ALA A 56 1.94 -3.28 -9.69
N THR A 57 0.61 -3.35 -9.69
CA THR A 57 -0.13 -4.51 -9.17
C THR A 57 0.09 -5.75 -10.06
N ASP A 58 0.11 -5.59 -11.40
CA ASP A 58 0.47 -6.66 -12.32
C ASP A 58 1.90 -7.16 -12.10
N ALA A 59 2.86 -6.25 -11.91
CA ALA A 59 4.23 -6.63 -11.59
C ALA A 59 4.31 -7.47 -10.31
N LEU A 60 3.59 -7.08 -9.23
CA LEU A 60 3.50 -7.89 -8.01
C LEU A 60 2.91 -9.28 -8.31
N ALA A 61 1.84 -9.35 -9.06
CA ALA A 61 1.19 -10.62 -9.40
C ALA A 61 2.11 -11.57 -10.18
N LEU A 62 2.87 -11.03 -11.15
CA LEU A 62 3.83 -11.79 -11.95
C LEU A 62 4.99 -12.31 -11.11
N HIS A 63 5.62 -11.47 -10.28
CA HIS A 63 6.73 -11.88 -9.39
C HIS A 63 6.25 -12.86 -8.31
N ALA A 64 5.02 -12.71 -7.82
CA ALA A 64 4.39 -13.62 -6.87
C ALA A 64 3.90 -14.94 -7.54
N LYS A 65 3.83 -15.00 -8.88
CA LYS A 65 3.28 -16.12 -9.66
C LYS A 65 1.82 -16.43 -9.31
N ILE A 66 1.02 -15.37 -9.11
CA ILE A 66 -0.41 -15.49 -8.77
C ILE A 66 -1.17 -16.14 -9.94
N ASN A 67 -2.06 -17.03 -9.61
CA ASN A 67 -2.98 -17.70 -10.53
C ASN A 67 -4.29 -18.06 -9.82
N GLU A 68 -5.22 -18.69 -10.52
CA GLU A 68 -6.57 -19.00 -10.02
C GLU A 68 -6.61 -19.91 -8.77
N SER A 69 -5.56 -20.69 -8.52
CA SER A 69 -5.46 -21.56 -7.33
C SER A 69 -4.85 -20.87 -6.13
N THR A 70 -4.32 -19.64 -6.29
CA THR A 70 -3.58 -18.92 -5.25
C THR A 70 -4.53 -18.32 -4.21
N HIS A 71 -4.19 -18.49 -2.93
CA HIS A 71 -4.79 -17.71 -1.83
C HIS A 71 -3.82 -16.60 -1.43
N VAL A 72 -4.18 -15.37 -1.75
CA VAL A 72 -3.38 -14.16 -1.52
C VAL A 72 -3.81 -13.49 -0.23
N LEU A 73 -2.84 -13.03 0.57
CA LEU A 73 -3.04 -12.02 1.60
C LEU A 73 -2.59 -10.66 1.05
N ASP A 74 -3.50 -9.71 0.96
CA ASP A 74 -3.21 -8.29 0.72
C ASP A 74 -3.09 -7.59 2.08
N LEU A 75 -1.85 -7.38 2.55
CA LEU A 75 -1.57 -6.88 3.90
C LEU A 75 -1.47 -5.35 3.88
N CYS A 76 -2.28 -4.68 4.69
CA CYS A 76 -2.56 -3.24 4.67
C CYS A 76 -3.30 -2.82 3.39
N CYS A 77 -4.40 -3.51 3.10
CA CYS A 77 -5.11 -3.44 1.83
C CYS A 77 -5.90 -2.15 1.58
N GLY A 78 -6.03 -1.26 2.56
CA GLY A 78 -6.78 0.00 2.45
C GLY A 78 -8.21 -0.19 1.93
N LEU A 79 -8.54 0.44 0.80
CA LEU A 79 -9.86 0.31 0.13
C LEU A 79 -10.00 -0.98 -0.70
N GLY A 80 -9.00 -1.86 -0.71
CA GLY A 80 -9.05 -3.15 -1.39
C GLY A 80 -8.98 -3.07 -2.92
N GLY A 81 -8.44 -2.00 -3.49
CA GLY A 81 -8.26 -1.87 -4.93
C GLY A 81 -7.41 -2.99 -5.54
N PRO A 82 -6.16 -3.18 -5.08
CA PRO A 82 -5.33 -4.31 -5.52
C PRO A 82 -5.97 -5.66 -5.28
N ALA A 83 -6.63 -5.88 -4.13
CA ALA A 83 -7.32 -7.13 -3.82
C ALA A 83 -8.41 -7.47 -4.86
N ARG A 84 -9.27 -6.50 -5.23
CA ARG A 84 -10.28 -6.68 -6.27
C ARG A 84 -9.67 -6.92 -7.64
N TYR A 85 -8.63 -6.16 -7.98
CA TYR A 85 -7.89 -6.30 -9.24
C TYR A 85 -7.31 -7.71 -9.39
N LEU A 86 -6.60 -8.20 -8.38
CA LEU A 86 -6.00 -9.53 -8.37
C LEU A 86 -7.07 -10.63 -8.50
N ALA A 87 -8.16 -10.54 -7.74
CA ALA A 87 -9.23 -11.53 -7.80
C ALA A 87 -9.93 -11.55 -9.16
N TYR A 88 -10.10 -10.39 -9.79
CA TYR A 88 -10.78 -10.28 -11.08
C TYR A 88 -9.90 -10.77 -12.24
N HIS A 89 -8.67 -10.28 -12.35
CA HIS A 89 -7.80 -10.55 -13.50
C HIS A 89 -7.08 -11.90 -13.41
N TYR A 90 -6.73 -12.35 -12.20
CA TYR A 90 -5.99 -13.60 -11.99
C TYR A 90 -6.87 -14.74 -11.46
N GLY A 91 -8.13 -14.48 -11.15
CA GLY A 91 -9.07 -15.50 -10.67
C GLY A 91 -8.80 -16.01 -9.26
N CYS A 92 -7.80 -15.47 -8.56
CA CYS A 92 -7.38 -15.93 -7.24
C CYS A 92 -8.37 -15.57 -6.13
N ARG A 93 -8.17 -16.16 -4.94
CA ARG A 93 -8.85 -15.71 -3.71
C ARG A 93 -7.96 -14.74 -2.97
N VAL A 94 -8.53 -13.66 -2.45
CA VAL A 94 -7.78 -12.64 -1.71
C VAL A 94 -8.41 -12.41 -0.33
N THR A 95 -7.57 -12.40 0.69
CA THR A 95 -7.92 -11.88 2.01
C THR A 95 -7.20 -10.56 2.19
N GLY A 96 -7.93 -9.46 2.31
CA GLY A 96 -7.38 -8.15 2.65
C GLY A 96 -7.35 -7.96 4.16
N VAL A 97 -6.24 -7.46 4.69
CA VAL A 97 -6.11 -7.10 6.10
C VAL A 97 -5.74 -5.63 6.20
N ASP A 98 -6.49 -4.89 7.02
CA ASP A 98 -6.17 -3.51 7.37
C ASP A 98 -6.62 -3.20 8.80
N MET A 99 -5.99 -2.23 9.44
CA MET A 99 -6.35 -1.79 10.78
C MET A 99 -7.34 -0.61 10.78
N ASN A 100 -7.59 0.02 9.64
CA ASN A 100 -8.49 1.15 9.51
C ASN A 100 -9.92 0.66 9.18
N THR A 101 -10.81 0.78 10.15
CA THR A 101 -12.19 0.32 10.04
C THR A 101 -12.99 1.03 8.96
N ASP A 102 -12.76 2.33 8.75
CA ASP A 102 -13.52 3.12 7.78
C ASP A 102 -13.12 2.74 6.35
N ARG A 103 -11.81 2.53 6.11
CA ARG A 103 -11.31 2.05 4.82
C ARG A 103 -11.81 0.64 4.52
N LEU A 104 -11.76 -0.27 5.50
CA LEU A 104 -12.30 -1.62 5.33
C LEU A 104 -13.80 -1.64 5.05
N ALA A 105 -14.57 -0.80 5.74
CA ALA A 105 -16.00 -0.69 5.47
C ALA A 105 -16.27 -0.23 4.02
N GLY A 106 -15.48 0.72 3.50
CA GLY A 106 -15.50 1.12 2.09
C GLY A 106 -15.07 -0.02 1.16
N ALA A 107 -14.02 -0.75 1.51
CA ALA A 107 -13.52 -1.90 0.75
C ALA A 107 -14.59 -2.99 0.59
N VAL A 108 -15.31 -3.33 1.66
CA VAL A 108 -16.43 -4.29 1.64
C VAL A 108 -17.50 -3.82 0.68
N ARG A 109 -18.01 -2.57 0.84
CA ARG A 109 -19.09 -2.04 -0.02
C ARG A 109 -18.68 -1.99 -1.50
N LEU A 110 -17.48 -1.55 -1.82
CA LEU A 110 -16.99 -1.53 -3.21
C LEU A 110 -16.85 -2.94 -3.78
N THR A 111 -16.46 -3.92 -2.97
CA THR A 111 -16.33 -5.33 -3.39
C THR A 111 -17.69 -6.00 -3.62
N GLU A 112 -18.67 -5.73 -2.77
CA GLU A 112 -20.05 -6.18 -2.97
C GLU A 112 -20.65 -5.60 -4.25
N ARG A 113 -20.45 -4.30 -4.50
CA ARG A 113 -20.94 -3.61 -5.70
C ARG A 113 -20.30 -4.13 -6.99
N THR A 114 -19.05 -4.61 -6.93
CA THR A 114 -18.36 -5.24 -8.07
C THR A 114 -18.57 -6.76 -8.12
N LYS A 115 -19.40 -7.33 -7.23
CA LYS A 115 -19.75 -8.77 -7.17
C LYS A 115 -18.56 -9.70 -6.98
N LEU A 116 -17.56 -9.25 -6.22
CA LEU A 116 -16.36 -10.03 -5.89
C LEU A 116 -16.33 -10.58 -4.45
N GLN A 117 -17.41 -10.44 -3.68
CA GLN A 117 -17.49 -10.85 -2.26
C GLN A 117 -17.26 -12.35 -2.02
N ASP A 118 -17.39 -13.19 -3.05
CA ASP A 118 -17.11 -14.63 -2.96
C ASP A 118 -15.62 -14.95 -3.12
N ARG A 119 -14.80 -13.99 -3.59
CA ARG A 119 -13.37 -14.15 -3.84
C ARG A 119 -12.49 -13.21 -3.01
N VAL A 120 -13.03 -12.07 -2.57
CA VAL A 120 -12.31 -11.07 -1.78
C VAL A 120 -12.99 -10.88 -0.44
N LEU A 121 -12.29 -11.23 0.62
CA LEU A 121 -12.74 -11.08 2.00
C LEU A 121 -11.84 -10.08 2.73
N PHE A 122 -12.38 -9.38 3.72
CA PHE A 122 -11.63 -8.43 4.53
C PHE A 122 -11.63 -8.80 6.00
N HIS A 123 -10.49 -8.60 6.64
CA HIS A 123 -10.28 -8.88 8.06
C HIS A 123 -9.68 -7.65 8.74
N HIS A 124 -10.36 -7.14 9.77
CA HIS A 124 -9.88 -6.01 10.55
C HIS A 124 -8.85 -6.50 11.57
N ALA A 125 -7.57 -6.16 11.35
CA ALA A 125 -6.49 -6.52 12.27
C ALA A 125 -5.27 -5.62 12.12
N ASN A 126 -4.40 -5.65 13.13
CA ASN A 126 -3.06 -5.06 13.05
C ASN A 126 -2.13 -6.03 12.30
N ALA A 127 -1.36 -5.52 11.33
CA ALA A 127 -0.40 -6.31 10.56
C ALA A 127 0.72 -6.96 11.40
N LEU A 128 0.96 -6.46 12.61
CA LEU A 128 1.92 -7.04 13.56
C LEU A 128 1.37 -8.28 14.28
N GLN A 129 0.07 -8.45 14.31
CA GLN A 129 -0.63 -9.56 14.96
C GLN A 129 -2.03 -9.69 14.37
N THR A 130 -2.13 -10.39 13.24
CA THR A 130 -3.38 -10.48 12.49
C THR A 130 -4.43 -11.38 13.12
N GLY A 131 -4.02 -12.32 13.97
CA GLY A 131 -4.90 -13.35 14.53
C GLY A 131 -5.32 -14.44 13.54
N LEU A 132 -4.83 -14.39 12.29
CA LEU A 132 -5.07 -15.41 11.29
C LEU A 132 -4.21 -16.65 11.54
N ALA A 133 -4.67 -17.81 11.06
CA ALA A 133 -3.99 -19.09 11.26
C ALA A 133 -2.63 -19.12 10.54
N ASP A 134 -1.69 -19.88 11.09
CA ASP A 134 -0.39 -20.14 10.50
C ASP A 134 -0.55 -20.81 9.12
N GLU A 135 0.41 -20.58 8.25
CA GLU A 135 0.55 -21.29 6.97
C GLU A 135 -0.74 -21.32 6.12
N THR A 136 -1.45 -20.19 6.11
CA THR A 136 -2.75 -20.06 5.42
C THR A 136 -2.59 -19.61 3.98
N PHE A 137 -1.61 -18.76 3.67
CA PHE A 137 -1.51 -18.06 2.38
C PHE A 137 -0.39 -18.60 1.50
N ASP A 138 -0.68 -18.71 0.22
CA ASP A 138 0.31 -19.05 -0.80
C ASP A 138 1.19 -17.85 -1.14
N VAL A 139 0.60 -16.65 -1.08
CA VAL A 139 1.26 -15.38 -1.41
C VAL A 139 0.83 -14.30 -0.41
N ILE A 140 1.78 -13.46 -0.01
CA ILE A 140 1.52 -12.18 0.66
C ILE A 140 1.97 -11.06 -0.26
N VAL A 141 1.11 -10.05 -0.43
CA VAL A 141 1.43 -8.81 -1.13
C VAL A 141 1.19 -7.60 -0.21
N SER A 142 1.92 -6.51 -0.46
CA SER A 142 1.68 -5.21 0.16
C SER A 142 2.29 -4.12 -0.73
N GLN A 143 1.68 -2.93 -0.76
CA GLN A 143 2.16 -1.81 -1.57
C GLN A 143 2.21 -0.53 -0.75
N GLU A 144 3.44 0.02 -0.56
CA GLU A 144 3.77 1.28 0.14
C GLU A 144 3.07 1.46 1.49
N ALA A 145 2.97 0.39 2.27
CA ALA A 145 2.28 0.40 3.55
C ALA A 145 3.19 0.10 4.74
N PHE A 146 4.21 -0.69 4.52
CA PHE A 146 5.14 -1.07 5.59
C PHE A 146 5.91 0.12 6.14
N CYS A 147 6.13 1.18 5.36
CA CYS A 147 6.73 2.45 5.79
C CYS A 147 6.05 3.08 7.02
N HIS A 148 4.77 2.78 7.23
CA HIS A 148 4.03 3.23 8.40
C HIS A 148 4.18 2.34 9.64
N ILE A 149 4.85 1.20 9.53
CA ILE A 149 4.98 0.22 10.63
C ILE A 149 6.40 0.23 11.16
N PRO A 150 6.67 0.80 12.36
CA PRO A 150 8.05 0.91 12.87
C PRO A 150 8.66 -0.44 13.21
N ASP A 151 7.91 -1.38 13.77
CA ASP A 151 8.41 -2.72 14.14
C ASP A 151 8.43 -3.67 12.93
N LYS A 152 9.41 -3.46 12.04
CA LYS A 152 9.62 -4.29 10.84
C LYS A 152 9.92 -5.74 11.18
N LYS A 153 10.60 -5.99 12.31
CA LYS A 153 10.98 -7.34 12.74
C LYS A 153 9.76 -8.20 13.08
N THR A 154 8.82 -7.65 13.83
CA THR A 154 7.54 -8.31 14.14
C THR A 154 6.68 -8.43 12.89
N LEU A 155 6.65 -7.41 12.03
CA LEU A 155 5.90 -7.43 10.78
C LEU A 155 6.35 -8.59 9.87
N ILE A 156 7.66 -8.69 9.60
CA ILE A 156 8.19 -9.77 8.75
C ILE A 156 8.00 -11.14 9.40
N ALA A 157 8.13 -11.23 10.74
CA ALA A 157 7.85 -12.49 11.46
C ALA A 157 6.38 -12.93 11.27
N GLU A 158 5.43 -12.00 11.35
CA GLU A 158 4.01 -12.29 11.12
C GLU A 158 3.75 -12.71 9.67
N CYS A 159 4.33 -12.01 8.69
CA CYS A 159 4.25 -12.43 7.29
C CYS A 159 4.74 -13.86 7.09
N VAL A 160 5.92 -14.22 7.63
CA VAL A 160 6.48 -15.57 7.48
C VAL A 160 5.65 -16.63 8.19
N ARG A 161 5.05 -16.30 9.36
CA ARG A 161 4.13 -17.20 10.05
C ARG A 161 2.90 -17.54 9.21
N LEU A 162 2.35 -16.54 8.54
CA LEU A 162 1.14 -16.66 7.72
C LEU A 162 1.37 -17.37 6.38
N LEU A 163 2.60 -17.35 5.86
CA LEU A 163 2.95 -18.03 4.61
C LEU A 163 3.02 -19.53 4.80
N LYS A 164 2.44 -20.27 3.85
CA LYS A 164 2.68 -21.72 3.69
C LYS A 164 4.16 -21.99 3.39
N PRO A 165 4.68 -23.17 3.71
CA PRO A 165 5.96 -23.64 3.18
C PRO A 165 5.98 -23.56 1.64
N GLY A 166 7.01 -22.91 1.07
CA GLY A 166 7.11 -22.62 -0.35
C GLY A 166 6.31 -21.39 -0.82
N GLY A 167 5.59 -20.74 0.07
CA GLY A 167 4.85 -19.50 -0.22
C GLY A 167 5.78 -18.31 -0.49
N ARG A 168 5.24 -17.26 -1.10
CA ARG A 168 5.99 -16.06 -1.51
C ARG A 168 5.48 -14.82 -0.80
N ILE A 169 6.41 -13.91 -0.48
CA ILE A 169 6.10 -12.53 -0.13
C ILE A 169 6.65 -11.61 -1.21
N VAL A 170 5.78 -10.75 -1.75
CA VAL A 170 6.15 -9.74 -2.76
C VAL A 170 5.54 -8.41 -2.35
N TYR A 171 6.38 -7.43 -2.10
CA TYR A 171 5.89 -6.11 -1.67
C TYR A 171 6.76 -4.99 -2.23
N THR A 172 6.16 -3.81 -2.32
CA THR A 172 6.86 -2.55 -2.57
C THR A 172 6.78 -1.66 -1.34
N ASP A 173 7.84 -0.89 -1.07
CA ASP A 173 7.83 0.04 0.05
C ASP A 173 8.70 1.26 -0.18
N ILE A 174 8.39 2.32 0.58
CA ILE A 174 9.17 3.56 0.64
C ILE A 174 10.39 3.32 1.52
N LEU A 175 11.55 3.71 1.04
CA LEU A 175 12.85 3.39 1.64
C LEU A 175 13.63 4.64 2.03
N ALA A 176 14.39 4.54 3.11
CA ALA A 176 15.51 5.40 3.36
C ALA A 176 16.70 4.97 2.48
N ARG A 177 17.33 5.91 1.74
CA ARG A 177 18.51 5.62 0.91
C ARG A 177 19.79 6.19 1.51
N ASN A 178 19.75 7.46 1.87
CA ASN A 178 20.90 8.18 2.44
C ASN A 178 20.62 8.57 3.89
N SER A 179 21.66 9.02 4.58
CA SER A 179 21.51 9.54 5.93
C SER A 179 20.66 10.81 5.92
N MET A 180 19.56 10.76 6.62
CA MET A 180 18.68 11.91 6.80
C MET A 180 19.03 12.67 8.05
N THR A 181 18.91 14.00 8.02
CA THR A 181 19.00 14.84 9.21
C THR A 181 17.85 14.55 10.19
N ASN A 182 18.03 14.90 11.45
CA ASN A 182 16.96 14.78 12.44
C ASN A 182 15.72 15.64 12.07
N GLU A 183 15.95 16.78 11.41
CA GLU A 183 14.87 17.63 10.92
C GLU A 183 14.03 16.94 9.85
N ILE A 184 14.66 16.30 8.85
CA ILE A 184 13.98 15.52 7.81
C ILE A 184 13.18 14.38 8.44
N ARG A 185 13.79 13.61 9.35
CA ARG A 185 13.10 12.52 10.06
C ARG A 185 11.88 13.01 10.82
N SER A 186 12.03 14.10 11.57
CA SER A 186 10.92 14.69 12.33
C SER A 186 9.79 15.17 11.42
N ARG A 187 10.11 15.75 10.27
CA ARG A 187 9.08 16.14 9.29
C ARG A 187 8.36 14.94 8.68
N LEU A 188 9.09 13.90 8.28
CA LEU A 188 8.50 12.66 7.76
C LEU A 188 7.58 12.00 8.80
N GLU A 189 7.98 11.96 10.06
CA GLU A 189 7.16 11.43 11.15
C GLU A 189 5.88 12.26 11.35
N ASN A 190 5.99 13.58 11.37
CA ASN A 190 4.87 14.49 11.68
C ASN A 190 3.91 14.69 10.49
N GLU A 191 4.44 14.74 9.26
CA GLU A 191 3.66 15.09 8.07
C GLU A 191 3.19 13.85 7.30
N MET A 192 3.93 12.72 7.34
CA MET A 192 3.67 11.49 6.58
C MET A 192 3.50 10.25 7.47
N VAL A 193 3.67 10.37 8.79
CA VAL A 193 3.61 9.27 9.76
C VAL A 193 4.64 8.16 9.45
N PHE A 194 5.79 8.53 8.90
CA PHE A 194 6.93 7.64 8.71
C PHE A 194 7.89 7.77 9.89
N SER A 195 7.69 6.96 10.92
CA SER A 195 8.55 7.01 12.12
C SER A 195 9.89 6.30 11.92
N GLU A 196 9.92 5.26 11.11
CA GLU A 196 11.12 4.49 10.81
C GLU A 196 11.02 3.86 9.42
N LEU A 197 11.89 4.29 8.50
CA LEU A 197 12.01 3.73 7.16
C LEU A 197 13.20 2.77 7.11
N SER A 198 13.02 1.63 6.47
CA SER A 198 14.10 0.67 6.22
C SER A 198 14.85 0.99 4.92
N THR A 199 16.08 0.51 4.82
CA THR A 199 16.83 0.46 3.55
C THR A 199 16.58 -0.86 2.82
N LEU A 200 17.07 -0.97 1.57
CA LEU A 200 17.03 -2.24 0.82
C LEU A 200 17.70 -3.35 1.60
N GLU A 201 18.91 -3.10 2.12
CA GLU A 201 19.70 -4.09 2.85
C GLU A 201 19.03 -4.53 4.16
N GLN A 202 18.40 -3.59 4.87
CA GLN A 202 17.69 -3.90 6.11
C GLN A 202 16.50 -4.84 5.86
N TYR A 203 15.71 -4.61 4.80
CA TYR A 203 14.61 -5.53 4.46
C TYR A 203 15.12 -6.91 4.04
N CYS A 204 16.19 -6.98 3.23
CA CYS A 204 16.80 -8.27 2.88
C CYS A 204 17.25 -9.03 4.14
N HIS A 205 17.96 -8.35 5.04
CA HIS A 205 18.42 -8.96 6.29
C HIS A 205 17.25 -9.46 7.17
N LEU A 206 16.17 -8.68 7.29
CA LEU A 206 14.98 -9.08 8.06
C LEU A 206 14.30 -10.32 7.48
N LEU A 207 14.22 -10.44 6.16
CA LEU A 207 13.67 -11.61 5.47
C LEU A 207 14.56 -12.84 5.71
N GLU A 208 15.87 -12.69 5.58
CA GLU A 208 16.85 -13.77 5.78
C GLU A 208 16.92 -14.23 7.25
N GLU A 209 16.84 -13.30 8.23
CA GLU A 209 16.71 -13.64 9.66
C GLU A 209 15.50 -14.55 9.95
N LYS A 210 14.46 -14.46 9.13
CA LYS A 210 13.26 -15.30 9.23
C LYS A 210 13.31 -16.51 8.27
N SER A 211 14.51 -16.86 7.81
CA SER A 211 14.76 -17.99 6.92
C SER A 211 14.02 -17.91 5.57
N CYS A 212 13.60 -16.72 5.15
CA CYS A 212 13.15 -16.52 3.79
C CYS A 212 14.34 -16.38 2.85
N GLN A 213 14.23 -16.98 1.67
CA GLN A 213 15.19 -16.75 0.60
C GLN A 213 14.76 -15.53 -0.21
N VAL A 214 15.57 -14.47 -0.19
CA VAL A 214 15.41 -13.31 -1.06
C VAL A 214 15.79 -13.74 -2.49
N VAL A 215 14.83 -13.59 -3.42
CA VAL A 215 15.00 -14.04 -4.82
C VAL A 215 15.33 -12.88 -5.72
N GLU A 216 14.72 -11.73 -5.44
CA GLU A 216 14.86 -10.54 -6.27
C GLU A 216 14.64 -9.29 -5.41
N VAL A 217 15.42 -8.27 -5.70
CA VAL A 217 15.27 -6.92 -5.13
C VAL A 217 15.46 -5.93 -6.26
N GLU A 218 14.51 -5.03 -6.41
CA GLU A 218 14.54 -3.99 -7.44
C GLU A 218 14.48 -2.60 -6.78
N ASP A 219 15.38 -1.72 -7.21
CA ASP A 219 15.36 -0.30 -6.83
C ASP A 219 14.40 0.44 -7.79
N LEU A 220 13.30 0.96 -7.25
CA LEU A 220 12.26 1.69 -7.98
C LEU A 220 12.37 3.20 -7.79
N SER A 221 13.47 3.69 -7.22
CA SER A 221 13.60 5.06 -6.75
C SER A 221 13.45 6.09 -7.87
N ASP A 222 14.07 5.86 -9.02
CA ASP A 222 14.03 6.79 -10.16
C ASP A 222 12.63 6.83 -10.79
N ASP A 223 11.99 5.68 -10.95
CA ASP A 223 10.62 5.58 -11.47
C ASP A 223 9.63 6.28 -10.53
N TRP A 224 9.78 6.07 -9.23
CA TRP A 224 8.91 6.70 -8.24
C TRP A 224 9.15 8.21 -8.12
N ALA A 225 10.40 8.67 -8.24
CA ALA A 225 10.70 10.09 -8.31
C ALA A 225 9.95 10.75 -9.48
N GLN A 226 9.93 10.13 -10.66
CA GLN A 226 9.21 10.65 -11.82
C GLN A 226 7.70 10.64 -11.60
N ILE A 227 7.13 9.54 -11.08
CA ILE A 227 5.69 9.45 -10.75
C ILE A 227 5.28 10.57 -9.78
N LEU A 228 6.09 10.84 -8.77
CA LEU A 228 5.82 11.86 -7.77
C LEU A 228 5.91 13.28 -8.34
N ILE A 229 6.88 13.54 -9.21
CA ILE A 229 7.02 14.81 -9.94
C ILE A 229 5.76 15.07 -10.79
N ASP A 230 5.32 14.06 -11.54
CA ASP A 230 4.15 14.15 -12.40
C ASP A 230 2.85 14.35 -11.58
N ARG A 231 2.71 13.64 -10.47
CA ARG A 231 1.58 13.82 -9.54
C ARG A 231 1.55 15.23 -8.92
N LEU A 232 2.70 15.77 -8.54
CA LEU A 232 2.78 17.15 -8.01
C LEU A 232 2.40 18.17 -9.10
N ALA A 233 2.89 18.00 -10.33
CA ALA A 233 2.53 18.84 -11.45
C ALA A 233 1.02 18.78 -11.74
N MET A 234 0.43 17.58 -11.76
CA MET A 234 -1.01 17.37 -11.90
C MET A 234 -1.79 18.06 -10.76
N TYR A 235 -1.40 17.87 -9.51
CA TYR A 235 -2.05 18.52 -8.36
C TYR A 235 -2.05 20.04 -8.51
N ARG A 236 -0.93 20.63 -8.93
CA ARG A 236 -0.78 22.07 -9.17
C ARG A 236 -1.65 22.57 -10.34
N SER A 237 -1.84 21.78 -11.38
CA SER A 237 -2.73 22.11 -12.50
C SER A 237 -4.20 22.16 -12.09
N LEU A 238 -4.58 21.43 -11.04
CA LEU A 238 -5.94 21.40 -10.46
C LEU A 238 -6.16 22.42 -9.34
N LYS A 239 -5.28 23.44 -9.21
CA LYS A 239 -5.32 24.42 -8.11
C LYS A 239 -6.67 25.09 -7.94
N GLU A 240 -7.26 25.61 -9.02
CA GLU A 240 -8.53 26.33 -8.97
C GLU A 240 -9.66 25.43 -8.46
N GLN A 241 -9.73 24.19 -8.94
CA GLN A 241 -10.70 23.20 -8.50
C GLN A 241 -10.51 22.83 -7.04
N THR A 242 -9.26 22.56 -6.61
CA THR A 242 -8.94 22.22 -5.23
C THR A 242 -9.24 23.36 -4.27
N VAL A 243 -8.89 24.59 -4.64
CA VAL A 243 -9.19 25.78 -3.83
C VAL A 243 -10.69 26.02 -3.72
N SER A 244 -11.45 25.82 -4.79
CA SER A 244 -12.91 25.92 -4.78
C SER A 244 -13.56 24.89 -3.85
N SER A 245 -13.03 23.67 -3.81
CA SER A 245 -13.62 22.57 -3.02
C SER A 245 -13.18 22.56 -1.54
N PHE A 246 -11.92 22.92 -1.26
CA PHE A 246 -11.29 22.71 0.05
C PHE A 246 -10.63 23.98 0.64
N GLY A 247 -10.54 25.07 -0.13
CA GLY A 247 -9.93 26.31 0.28
C GLY A 247 -8.42 26.42 -0.01
N LEU A 248 -7.93 27.68 0.00
CA LEU A 248 -6.54 27.99 -0.33
C LEU A 248 -5.54 27.42 0.68
N GLU A 249 -5.87 27.44 1.97
CA GLU A 249 -5.00 26.93 3.04
C GLU A 249 -4.76 25.43 2.88
N HIS A 250 -5.81 24.66 2.57
CA HIS A 250 -5.71 23.24 2.28
C HIS A 250 -4.78 22.97 1.08
N PHE A 251 -4.99 23.68 -0.04
CA PHE A 251 -4.13 23.56 -1.21
C PHE A 251 -2.66 23.84 -0.85
N GLN A 252 -2.39 24.95 -0.16
CA GLN A 252 -1.03 25.35 0.20
C GLN A 252 -0.35 24.37 1.17
N LYS A 253 -1.10 23.80 2.11
CA LYS A 253 -0.58 22.77 3.02
C LYS A 253 -0.12 21.55 2.24
N TRP A 254 -0.97 20.99 1.40
CA TRP A 254 -0.66 19.81 0.60
C TRP A 254 0.46 20.06 -0.43
N ASP A 255 0.47 21.24 -1.09
CA ASP A 255 1.56 21.59 -2.02
C ASP A 255 2.92 21.63 -1.32
N ARG A 256 3.00 22.19 -0.10
CA ARG A 256 4.25 22.22 0.69
C ARG A 256 4.68 20.81 1.11
N THR A 257 3.78 20.03 1.68
CA THR A 257 4.09 18.67 2.16
C THR A 257 4.50 17.76 1.00
N TYR A 258 3.76 17.83 -0.10
CA TYR A 258 4.05 17.00 -1.27
C TYR A 258 5.33 17.44 -2.00
N SER A 259 5.59 18.75 -2.09
CA SER A 259 6.86 19.27 -2.63
C SER A 259 8.06 18.79 -1.82
N PHE A 260 7.98 18.86 -0.50
CA PHE A 260 9.02 18.33 0.38
C PHE A 260 9.28 16.84 0.13
N PHE A 261 8.22 16.05 0.01
CA PHE A 261 8.33 14.63 -0.26
C PHE A 261 8.99 14.33 -1.63
N VAL A 262 8.59 15.06 -2.68
CA VAL A 262 9.20 14.97 -4.01
C VAL A 262 10.68 15.37 -3.97
N ASP A 263 11.03 16.41 -3.24
CA ASP A 263 12.42 16.89 -3.12
C ASP A 263 13.32 15.83 -2.47
N LEU A 264 12.83 15.08 -1.48
CA LEU A 264 13.58 13.97 -0.85
C LEU A 264 13.86 12.80 -1.81
N TYR A 265 12.95 12.53 -2.75
CA TYR A 265 13.23 11.56 -3.83
C TYR A 265 14.25 12.08 -4.83
N ARG A 266 14.16 13.36 -5.20
CA ARG A 266 15.09 14.00 -6.16
C ARG A 266 16.52 14.14 -5.59
N SER A 267 16.65 14.36 -4.31
CA SER A 267 17.94 14.50 -3.62
C SER A 267 18.51 13.16 -3.14
N GLY A 268 17.70 12.08 -3.21
CA GLY A 268 18.14 10.72 -2.92
C GLY A 268 18.12 10.33 -1.45
N GLU A 269 17.43 11.07 -0.59
CA GLU A 269 17.18 10.65 0.80
C GLU A 269 16.11 9.56 0.89
N LEU A 270 15.10 9.65 0.03
CA LEU A 270 14.06 8.62 -0.12
C LEU A 270 14.22 7.86 -1.43
N GLY A 271 13.69 6.66 -1.44
CA GLY A 271 13.58 5.82 -2.61
C GLY A 271 12.43 4.84 -2.48
N GLY A 272 12.36 3.93 -3.42
CA GLY A 272 11.41 2.83 -3.44
C GLY A 272 12.07 1.51 -3.78
N GLY A 273 11.49 0.42 -3.33
CA GLY A 273 11.99 -0.91 -3.67
C GLY A 273 10.89 -1.94 -3.77
N ARG A 274 11.11 -2.92 -4.64
CA ARG A 274 10.33 -4.15 -4.70
C ARG A 274 11.15 -5.31 -4.19
N PHE A 275 10.54 -6.13 -3.34
CA PHE A 275 11.15 -7.29 -2.71
C PHE A 275 10.38 -8.54 -3.08
N VAL A 276 11.09 -9.57 -3.50
CA VAL A 276 10.55 -10.90 -3.78
C VAL A 276 11.31 -11.91 -2.93
N ALA A 277 10.63 -12.55 -2.02
CA ALA A 277 11.22 -13.62 -1.22
C ALA A 277 10.26 -14.82 -1.11
N HIS A 278 10.77 -15.98 -0.77
CA HIS A 278 9.95 -17.14 -0.50
C HIS A 278 10.34 -17.83 0.80
N LYS A 279 9.35 -18.38 1.49
CA LYS A 279 9.54 -19.28 2.61
C LYS A 279 9.97 -20.66 2.06
N PRO A 280 11.07 -21.25 2.54
CA PRO A 280 11.49 -22.58 2.11
C PRO A 280 10.38 -23.62 2.29
N LYS A 281 10.39 -24.66 1.46
CA LYS A 281 9.53 -25.83 1.69
C LYS A 281 10.02 -26.55 2.95
N SER A 282 9.08 -27.07 3.72
CA SER A 282 9.43 -27.99 4.81
C SER A 282 10.16 -29.21 4.20
N THR A 283 11.32 -29.55 4.74
CA THR A 283 12.09 -30.76 4.38
C THR A 283 11.40 -32.00 4.91
#